data_5b97916e81d639e0e1ae07259a94fb3d
#
_entry.id   5b97916e81d639e0e1ae07259a94fb3d
#
_cell.length_a   1.000
_cell.length_b   1.000
_cell.length_c   1.000
_cell.angle_alpha   90.00
_cell.angle_beta   90.00
_cell.angle_gamma   90.00
#
_symmetry.space_group_name_H-M   'P 1'
#
loop_
_entity.id
_entity.type
_entity.pdbx_description
1 polymer ?
#
loop_
_entity_poly.entity_id
_entity_poly.type
_entity_poly.pdbx_seq_one_letter_code
_entity_poly.pdbx_strand_id
1 'polypeptide(L)'
;TRGTSIEDTAYKANLDSTTEIAIQLQLRDIGGLIVIDFIDMVSEENRVAIEKAMEKATANDRARVQIGTISRFGLLELSRQRLMNSVAESTGKTCSQCNGSGTTPTIPTLSLKIIRQLEDSLNSSKINGDIAIQSSVEVVTYLLNEKRQNIIEMEVKHGINITLVPNQYMHFPNFSINKQKGDKKSQH
;
A
#
# COMPACT_ATOMS: atom_id res chain seq x y z
N THR A 1 -21.94 -1.09 39.81
CA THR A 1 -21.18 -2.32 40.00
C THR A 1 -20.11 -2.44 38.93
N ARG A 2 -18.86 -2.25 39.27
CA ARG A 2 -17.69 -2.48 38.43
C ARG A 2 -17.51 -3.99 38.22
N GLY A 3 -18.25 -4.54 37.28
CA GLY A 3 -18.29 -5.97 37.00
C GLY A 3 -18.78 -6.28 35.60
N THR A 4 -18.74 -5.31 34.70
CA THR A 4 -18.84 -5.63 33.28
C THR A 4 -17.54 -6.32 32.93
N SER A 5 -17.61 -7.59 32.55
CA SER A 5 -16.47 -8.32 32.07
C SER A 5 -15.91 -7.62 30.80
N ILE A 6 -14.68 -7.86 30.48
CA ILE A 6 -14.09 -7.36 29.21
C ILE A 6 -14.96 -7.79 28.02
N GLU A 7 -15.53 -9.00 28.11
CA GLU A 7 -16.45 -9.58 27.15
C GLU A 7 -17.71 -8.71 26.96
N ASP A 8 -18.36 -8.24 28.06
CA ASP A 8 -19.56 -7.39 27.96
C ASP A 8 -19.25 -6.04 27.34
N THR A 9 -18.05 -5.51 27.58
CA THR A 9 -17.60 -4.25 26.97
C THR A 9 -17.34 -4.44 25.49
N ALA A 10 -16.68 -5.53 25.09
CA ALA A 10 -16.45 -5.88 23.69
C ALA A 10 -17.77 -6.08 22.95
N TYR A 11 -18.71 -6.83 23.52
CA TYR A 11 -20.02 -7.06 22.95
C TYR A 11 -20.79 -5.76 22.71
N LYS A 12 -20.84 -4.86 23.68
CA LYS A 12 -21.53 -3.57 23.55
C LYS A 12 -20.89 -2.70 22.47
N ALA A 13 -19.56 -2.58 22.49
CA ALA A 13 -18.85 -1.79 21.48
C ALA A 13 -19.08 -2.34 20.06
N ASN A 14 -19.03 -3.65 19.90
CA ASN A 14 -19.28 -4.32 18.63
C ASN A 14 -20.75 -4.11 18.19
N LEU A 15 -21.72 -4.24 19.12
CA LEU A 15 -23.14 -4.04 18.83
C LEU A 15 -23.42 -2.59 18.36
N ASP A 16 -22.90 -1.61 19.07
CA ASP A 16 -23.07 -0.19 18.72
C ASP A 16 -22.45 0.13 17.36
N SER A 17 -21.32 -0.51 17.02
CA SER A 17 -20.65 -0.31 15.75
C SER A 17 -21.42 -0.84 14.54
N THR A 18 -22.28 -1.85 14.68
CA THR A 18 -23.01 -2.47 13.53
C THR A 18 -23.83 -1.46 12.75
N THR A 19 -24.53 -0.58 13.45
CA THR A 19 -25.36 0.45 12.83
C THR A 19 -24.52 1.47 12.08
N GLU A 20 -23.43 1.93 12.70
CA GLU A 20 -22.53 2.89 12.08
C GLU A 20 -21.82 2.30 10.85
N ILE A 21 -21.39 1.06 10.93
CA ILE A 21 -20.78 0.35 9.80
C ILE A 21 -21.75 0.30 8.61
N ALA A 22 -23.01 -0.10 8.84
CA ALA A 22 -24.02 -0.14 7.79
C ALA A 22 -24.25 1.23 7.14
N ILE A 23 -24.33 2.30 7.94
CA ILE A 23 -24.46 3.67 7.45
C ILE A 23 -23.23 4.07 6.62
N GLN A 24 -22.03 3.78 7.08
CA GLN A 24 -20.79 4.14 6.37
C GLN A 24 -20.62 3.37 5.05
N LEU A 25 -21.05 2.12 4.98
CA LEU A 25 -21.07 1.35 3.73
C LEU A 25 -21.99 2.00 2.68
N GLN A 26 -23.16 2.48 3.11
CA GLN A 26 -24.12 3.17 2.24
C GLN A 26 -23.63 4.55 1.82
N LEU A 27 -23.17 5.37 2.76
CA LEU A 27 -22.70 6.74 2.48
C LEU A 27 -21.52 6.79 1.54
N ARG A 28 -20.59 5.82 1.65
CA ARG A 28 -19.39 5.74 0.81
C ARG A 28 -19.58 4.89 -0.44
N ASP A 29 -20.75 4.28 -0.60
CA ASP A 29 -21.07 3.30 -1.65
C ASP A 29 -20.00 2.21 -1.81
N ILE A 30 -19.52 1.69 -0.68
CA ILE A 30 -18.51 0.64 -0.65
C ILE A 30 -19.17 -0.68 -1.03
N GLY A 31 -18.67 -1.33 -2.09
CA GLY A 31 -19.16 -2.62 -2.54
C GLY A 31 -18.02 -3.62 -2.80
N GLY A 32 -18.39 -4.87 -2.91
CA GLY A 32 -17.46 -6.00 -3.06
C GLY A 32 -17.35 -6.78 -1.75
N LEU A 33 -16.24 -7.48 -1.57
CA LEU A 33 -15.92 -8.20 -0.34
C LEU A 33 -15.38 -7.21 0.70
N ILE A 34 -16.01 -7.21 1.86
CA ILE A 34 -15.66 -6.34 2.99
C ILE A 34 -15.41 -7.24 4.19
N VAL A 35 -14.32 -7.00 4.87
CA VAL A 35 -13.96 -7.69 6.12
C VAL A 35 -14.00 -6.69 7.25
N ILE A 36 -14.73 -7.03 8.29
CA ILE A 36 -14.87 -6.23 9.51
C ILE A 36 -14.13 -6.97 10.63
N ASP A 37 -13.25 -6.27 11.30
CA ASP A 37 -12.49 -6.76 12.44
C ASP A 37 -13.18 -6.27 13.72
N PHE A 38 -13.99 -7.13 14.31
CA PHE A 38 -14.65 -6.87 15.58
C PHE A 38 -13.74 -7.20 16.76
N ILE A 39 -13.95 -6.55 17.88
CA ILE A 39 -13.24 -6.91 19.11
C ILE A 39 -13.56 -8.37 19.45
N ASP A 40 -12.53 -9.13 19.81
CA ASP A 40 -12.65 -10.55 20.11
C ASP A 40 -13.73 -10.84 21.16
N MET A 41 -14.59 -11.83 20.87
CA MET A 41 -15.64 -12.32 21.76
C MET A 41 -15.51 -13.83 21.92
N VAL A 42 -15.43 -14.28 23.16
CA VAL A 42 -15.33 -15.71 23.48
C VAL A 42 -16.68 -16.40 23.30
N SER A 43 -17.77 -15.73 23.70
CA SER A 43 -19.14 -16.27 23.62
C SER A 43 -19.62 -16.36 22.17
N GLU A 44 -20.03 -17.55 21.77
CA GLU A 44 -20.68 -17.79 20.47
C GLU A 44 -22.03 -17.07 20.37
N GLU A 45 -22.77 -17.00 21.48
CA GLU A 45 -24.06 -16.29 21.56
C GLU A 45 -23.88 -14.82 21.24
N ASN A 46 -22.83 -14.19 21.75
CA ASN A 46 -22.49 -12.80 21.47
C ASN A 46 -22.17 -12.59 19.99
N ARG A 47 -21.39 -13.49 19.37
CA ARG A 47 -21.07 -13.41 17.93
C ARG A 47 -22.34 -13.51 17.08
N VAL A 48 -23.21 -14.49 17.35
CA VAL A 48 -24.48 -14.66 16.65
C VAL A 48 -25.41 -13.44 16.83
N ALA A 49 -25.38 -12.81 18.00
CA ALA A 49 -26.18 -11.59 18.25
C ALA A 49 -25.65 -10.41 17.38
N ILE A 50 -24.34 -10.25 17.22
CA ILE A 50 -23.74 -9.23 16.34
C ILE A 50 -24.05 -9.52 14.86
N GLU A 51 -23.97 -10.78 14.42
CA GLU A 51 -24.36 -11.18 13.05
C GLU A 51 -25.81 -10.76 12.74
N LYS A 52 -26.73 -11.09 13.62
CA LYS A 52 -28.15 -10.68 13.48
C LYS A 52 -28.32 -9.15 13.51
N ALA A 53 -27.54 -8.44 14.33
CA ALA A 53 -27.58 -6.99 14.36
C ALA A 53 -27.10 -6.39 13.03
N MET A 54 -26.03 -6.94 12.44
CA MET A 54 -25.54 -6.54 11.10
C MET A 54 -26.56 -6.83 10.01
N GLU A 55 -27.20 -8.02 10.02
CA GLU A 55 -28.28 -8.35 9.08
C GLU A 55 -29.43 -7.33 9.16
N LYS A 56 -29.86 -6.98 10.38
CA LYS A 56 -30.90 -5.99 10.60
C LYS A 56 -30.46 -4.59 10.15
N ALA A 57 -29.23 -4.18 10.44
CA ALA A 57 -28.73 -2.87 10.07
C ALA A 57 -28.61 -2.69 8.55
N THR A 58 -28.31 -3.77 7.82
CA THR A 58 -28.18 -3.76 6.35
C THR A 58 -29.47 -4.11 5.60
N ALA A 59 -30.54 -4.50 6.30
CA ALA A 59 -31.80 -4.97 5.67
C ALA A 59 -32.44 -3.95 4.73
N ASN A 60 -32.27 -2.65 4.99
CA ASN A 60 -32.79 -1.55 4.19
C ASN A 60 -31.80 -1.00 3.14
N ASP A 61 -30.69 -1.67 2.91
CA ASP A 61 -29.72 -1.25 1.89
C ASP A 61 -30.30 -1.49 0.48
N ARG A 62 -30.09 -0.54 -0.42
CA ARG A 62 -30.46 -0.69 -1.84
C ARG A 62 -29.64 -1.77 -2.54
N ALA A 63 -28.40 -1.97 -2.09
CA ALA A 63 -27.52 -3.00 -2.59
C ALA A 63 -27.80 -4.33 -1.90
N ARG A 64 -27.73 -5.43 -2.64
CA ARG A 64 -27.81 -6.76 -2.04
C ARG A 64 -26.61 -7.00 -1.15
N VAL A 65 -26.85 -7.29 0.13
CA VAL A 65 -25.84 -7.63 1.12
C VAL A 65 -25.98 -9.08 1.52
N GLN A 66 -24.86 -9.80 1.57
CA GLN A 66 -24.75 -11.15 2.10
C GLN A 66 -23.74 -11.12 3.25
N ILE A 67 -24.16 -11.61 4.40
CA ILE A 67 -23.36 -11.59 5.63
C ILE A 67 -22.93 -13.01 5.95
N GLY A 68 -21.65 -13.20 6.22
CA GLY A 68 -21.09 -14.45 6.70
C GLY A 68 -21.22 -14.59 8.22
N THR A 69 -20.51 -15.55 8.77
CA THR A 69 -20.43 -15.78 10.22
C THR A 69 -19.14 -15.13 10.77
N ILE A 70 -19.20 -14.67 12.02
CA ILE A 70 -18.02 -14.15 12.72
C ILE A 70 -17.11 -15.32 13.08
N SER A 71 -15.88 -15.28 12.58
CA SER A 71 -14.86 -16.27 12.90
C SER A 71 -14.49 -16.18 14.39
N ARG A 72 -13.79 -17.22 14.88
CA ARG A 72 -13.23 -17.21 16.25
C ARG A 72 -12.20 -16.11 16.49
N PHE A 73 -11.74 -15.46 15.44
CA PHE A 73 -10.80 -14.33 15.48
C PHE A 73 -11.50 -12.97 15.37
N GLY A 74 -12.81 -12.89 15.51
CA GLY A 74 -13.57 -11.65 15.44
C GLY A 74 -13.84 -11.12 14.02
N LEU A 75 -13.42 -11.83 12.98
CA LEU A 75 -13.58 -11.38 11.60
C LEU A 75 -14.95 -11.74 11.04
N LEU A 76 -15.70 -10.74 10.59
CA LEU A 76 -16.93 -10.87 9.82
C LEU A 76 -16.66 -10.55 8.36
N GLU A 77 -16.97 -11.49 7.49
CA GLU A 77 -16.95 -11.30 6.05
C GLU A 77 -18.35 -10.97 5.56
N LEU A 78 -18.47 -9.92 4.75
CA LEU A 78 -19.72 -9.60 4.07
C LEU A 78 -19.45 -9.24 2.60
N SER A 79 -20.41 -9.54 1.75
CA SER A 79 -20.39 -9.17 0.34
C SER A 79 -21.52 -8.19 0.07
N ARG A 80 -21.20 -7.00 -0.42
CA ARG A 80 -22.18 -5.99 -0.83
C ARG A 80 -22.08 -5.76 -2.34
N GLN A 81 -23.20 -5.83 -3.03
CA GLN A 81 -23.26 -5.60 -4.46
C GLN A 81 -22.75 -4.20 -4.80
N ARG A 82 -21.83 -4.10 -5.78
CA ARG A 82 -21.39 -2.82 -6.33
C ARG A 82 -22.47 -2.29 -7.26
N LEU A 83 -23.08 -1.16 -6.89
CA LEU A 83 -24.04 -0.46 -7.75
C LEU A 83 -23.35 0.58 -8.62
N MET A 84 -22.36 1.28 -8.07
CA MET A 84 -21.55 2.30 -8.70
C MET A 84 -20.09 2.22 -8.19
N ASN A 85 -19.23 3.08 -8.71
CA ASN A 85 -17.91 3.31 -8.12
C ASN A 85 -18.09 3.94 -6.73
N SER A 86 -17.21 3.58 -5.80
CA SER A 86 -17.24 4.19 -4.47
C SER A 86 -17.03 5.71 -4.56
N VAL A 87 -17.48 6.43 -3.55
CA VAL A 87 -17.27 7.90 -3.47
C VAL A 87 -15.78 8.23 -3.56
N ALA A 88 -14.93 7.45 -2.91
CA ALA A 88 -13.48 7.64 -2.97
C ALA A 88 -12.91 7.45 -4.38
N GLU A 89 -13.39 6.45 -5.13
CA GLU A 89 -12.97 6.21 -6.52
C GLU A 89 -13.48 7.30 -7.49
N SER A 90 -14.66 7.87 -7.20
CA SER A 90 -15.28 8.89 -8.06
C SER A 90 -14.69 10.29 -7.86
N THR A 91 -14.28 10.62 -6.64
CA THR A 91 -13.86 11.98 -6.24
C THR A 91 -12.36 12.09 -5.99
N GLY A 92 -11.68 10.97 -5.74
CA GLY A 92 -10.27 10.91 -5.40
C GLY A 92 -9.37 10.59 -6.58
N LYS A 93 -8.10 10.98 -6.45
CA LYS A 93 -7.01 10.48 -7.30
C LYS A 93 -6.04 9.71 -6.42
N THR A 94 -5.55 8.58 -6.92
CA THR A 94 -4.48 7.85 -6.23
C THR A 94 -3.28 8.77 -6.04
N CYS A 95 -2.78 8.84 -4.82
CA CYS A 95 -1.60 9.65 -4.50
C CYS A 95 -0.39 9.16 -5.31
N SER A 96 0.22 10.03 -6.11
CA SER A 96 1.38 9.70 -6.94
C SER A 96 2.65 9.38 -6.16
N GLN A 97 2.72 9.75 -4.88
CA GLN A 97 3.87 9.45 -4.03
C GLN A 97 3.80 8.05 -3.40
N CYS A 98 2.64 7.66 -2.88
CA CYS A 98 2.47 6.39 -2.18
C CYS A 98 1.68 5.34 -2.97
N ASN A 99 1.09 5.70 -4.12
CA ASN A 99 0.25 4.83 -4.95
C ASN A 99 -0.84 4.10 -4.14
N GLY A 100 -1.38 4.76 -3.11
CA GLY A 100 -2.45 4.23 -2.27
C GLY A 100 -1.98 3.46 -1.03
N SER A 101 -0.67 3.29 -0.81
CA SER A 101 -0.15 2.55 0.37
C SER A 101 -0.23 3.34 1.68
N GLY A 102 -0.49 4.65 1.63
CA GLY A 102 -0.53 5.54 2.81
C GLY A 102 0.85 5.94 3.35
N THR A 103 1.92 5.30 2.91
CA THR A 103 3.29 5.57 3.37
C THR A 103 4.25 5.70 2.18
N THR A 104 5.30 6.47 2.35
CA THR A 104 6.40 6.60 1.38
C THR A 104 7.69 6.06 2.00
N PRO A 105 8.61 5.47 1.21
CA PRO A 105 9.91 5.05 1.72
C PRO A 105 10.70 6.26 2.22
N THR A 106 11.66 6.06 3.10
CA THR A 106 12.65 7.10 3.44
C THR A 106 13.74 7.16 2.36
N ILE A 107 14.51 8.25 2.31
CA ILE A 107 15.63 8.41 1.36
C ILE A 107 16.62 7.24 1.46
N PRO A 108 17.09 6.83 2.66
CA PRO A 108 17.95 5.64 2.79
C PRO A 108 17.32 4.37 2.24
N THR A 109 16.03 4.13 2.52
CA THR A 109 15.32 2.93 2.05
C THR A 109 15.18 2.92 0.53
N LEU A 110 14.86 4.07 -0.08
CA LEU A 110 14.77 4.20 -1.53
C LEU A 110 16.14 4.00 -2.18
N SER A 111 17.20 4.56 -1.60
CA SER A 111 18.56 4.40 -2.09
C SER A 111 19.02 2.94 -2.09
N LEU A 112 18.70 2.18 -1.04
CA LEU A 112 18.96 0.74 -1.02
C LEU A 112 18.14 -0.02 -2.07
N LYS A 113 16.90 0.37 -2.32
CA LYS A 113 16.06 -0.21 -3.38
C LYS A 113 16.69 0.04 -4.76
N ILE A 114 17.17 1.25 -5.01
CA ILE A 114 17.85 1.62 -6.27
C ILE A 114 19.09 0.74 -6.49
N ILE A 115 19.95 0.60 -5.47
CA ILE A 115 21.16 -0.22 -5.53
C ILE A 115 20.82 -1.68 -5.84
N ARG A 116 19.85 -2.29 -5.12
CA ARG A 116 19.42 -3.66 -5.35
C ARG A 116 18.88 -3.87 -6.77
N GLN A 117 18.02 -2.96 -7.23
CA GLN A 117 17.45 -3.05 -8.57
C GLN A 117 18.51 -2.90 -9.65
N LEU A 118 19.55 -2.09 -9.41
CA LEU A 118 20.69 -1.96 -10.28
C LEU A 118 21.50 -3.28 -10.32
N GLU A 119 21.83 -3.85 -9.17
CA GLU A 119 22.52 -5.15 -9.07
C GLU A 119 21.74 -6.26 -9.79
N ASP A 120 20.46 -6.37 -9.57
CA ASP A 120 19.58 -7.35 -10.24
C ASP A 120 19.57 -7.15 -11.76
N SER A 121 19.57 -5.91 -12.23
CA SER A 121 19.57 -5.57 -13.64
C SER A 121 20.91 -5.92 -14.30
N LEU A 122 22.01 -5.72 -13.61
CA LEU A 122 23.36 -6.06 -14.08
C LEU A 122 23.59 -7.57 -14.08
N ASN A 123 23.23 -8.28 -13.00
CA ASN A 123 23.39 -9.73 -12.88
C ASN A 123 22.52 -10.50 -13.88
N SER A 124 21.35 -9.99 -14.23
CA SER A 124 20.44 -10.63 -15.19
C SER A 124 20.78 -10.35 -16.66
N SER A 125 21.89 -9.68 -16.93
CA SER A 125 22.30 -9.25 -18.28
C SER A 125 21.25 -8.43 -19.04
N LYS A 126 20.29 -7.86 -18.33
CA LYS A 126 19.24 -7.02 -18.94
C LYS A 126 19.80 -5.69 -19.44
N ILE A 127 20.85 -5.20 -18.77
CA ILE A 127 21.51 -3.95 -19.13
C ILE A 127 23.00 -4.22 -19.30
N ASN A 128 23.52 -4.03 -20.51
CA ASN A 128 24.94 -4.09 -20.83
C ASN A 128 25.42 -2.69 -21.25
N GLY A 129 26.49 -2.18 -20.64
CA GLY A 129 27.09 -0.87 -20.91
C GLY A 129 26.73 0.17 -19.85
N ASP A 130 27.14 1.41 -20.10
CA ASP A 130 26.99 2.51 -19.16
C ASP A 130 25.51 2.78 -18.80
N ILE A 131 25.28 3.13 -17.54
CA ILE A 131 23.96 3.27 -16.96
C ILE A 131 23.79 4.69 -16.42
N ALA A 132 22.60 5.28 -16.65
CA ALA A 132 22.17 6.49 -15.98
C ALA A 132 21.04 6.18 -14.98
N ILE A 133 21.25 6.60 -13.76
CA ILE A 133 20.22 6.56 -12.69
C ILE A 133 19.73 7.97 -12.47
N GLN A 134 18.44 8.19 -12.71
CA GLN A 134 17.81 9.49 -12.52
C GLN A 134 16.85 9.42 -11.34
N SER A 135 16.93 10.38 -10.43
CA SER A 135 16.06 10.53 -9.27
C SER A 135 16.01 11.98 -8.78
N SER A 136 15.24 12.24 -7.73
CA SER A 136 15.22 13.57 -7.08
C SER A 136 16.61 13.96 -6.58
N VAL A 137 16.86 15.28 -6.49
CA VAL A 137 18.15 15.83 -6.06
C VAL A 137 18.60 15.25 -4.73
N GLU A 138 17.70 15.14 -3.76
CA GLU A 138 17.98 14.62 -2.42
C GLU A 138 18.47 13.16 -2.43
N VAL A 139 17.80 12.32 -3.22
CA VAL A 139 18.19 10.89 -3.35
C VAL A 139 19.55 10.75 -4.03
N VAL A 140 19.78 11.50 -5.11
CA VAL A 140 21.08 11.49 -5.80
C VAL A 140 22.19 11.99 -4.90
N THR A 141 21.95 13.05 -4.13
CA THR A 141 22.92 13.57 -3.15
C THR A 141 23.24 12.51 -2.09
N TYR A 142 22.23 11.81 -1.58
CA TYR A 142 22.44 10.72 -0.63
C TYR A 142 23.24 9.56 -1.22
N LEU A 143 22.93 9.16 -2.45
CA LEU A 143 23.68 8.09 -3.16
C LEU A 143 25.16 8.46 -3.35
N LEU A 144 25.44 9.71 -3.74
CA LEU A 144 26.79 10.20 -3.96
C LEU A 144 27.63 10.28 -2.68
N ASN A 145 27.02 10.63 -1.55
CA ASN A 145 27.74 10.82 -0.29
C ASN A 145 27.79 9.53 0.53
N GLU A 146 26.63 8.90 0.76
CA GLU A 146 26.50 7.78 1.70
C GLU A 146 26.66 6.40 1.04
N LYS A 147 26.45 6.30 -0.28
CA LYS A 147 26.47 5.04 -1.03
C LYS A 147 27.48 5.01 -2.16
N ARG A 148 28.40 5.98 -2.19
CA ARG A 148 29.44 6.09 -3.22
C ARG A 148 30.26 4.81 -3.35
N GLN A 149 30.66 4.22 -2.23
CA GLN A 149 31.49 3.01 -2.23
C GLN A 149 30.78 1.85 -2.92
N ASN A 150 29.48 1.64 -2.63
CA ASN A 150 28.69 0.58 -3.27
C ASN A 150 28.62 0.78 -4.80
N ILE A 151 28.51 2.04 -5.26
CA ILE A 151 28.44 2.37 -6.69
C ILE A 151 29.78 2.06 -7.37
N ILE A 152 30.90 2.47 -6.78
CA ILE A 152 32.24 2.20 -7.29
C ILE A 152 32.50 0.70 -7.37
N GLU A 153 32.13 -0.06 -6.35
CA GLU A 153 32.28 -1.53 -6.35
C GLU A 153 31.51 -2.18 -7.50
N MET A 154 30.28 -1.70 -7.81
CA MET A 154 29.50 -2.18 -8.95
C MET A 154 30.13 -1.79 -10.29
N GLU A 155 30.63 -0.56 -10.43
CA GLU A 155 31.36 -0.10 -11.64
C GLU A 155 32.55 -0.99 -11.93
N VAL A 156 33.38 -1.25 -10.93
CA VAL A 156 34.56 -2.10 -11.03
C VAL A 156 34.19 -3.55 -11.34
N LYS A 157 33.22 -4.10 -10.63
CA LYS A 157 32.77 -5.50 -10.79
C LYS A 157 32.20 -5.79 -12.18
N HIS A 158 31.49 -4.85 -12.77
CA HIS A 158 30.82 -5.03 -14.06
C HIS A 158 31.49 -4.33 -15.24
N GLY A 159 32.53 -3.55 -14.98
CA GLY A 159 33.29 -2.81 -16.03
C GLY A 159 32.45 -1.77 -16.76
N ILE A 160 31.57 -1.06 -16.03
CA ILE A 160 30.64 -0.05 -16.56
C ILE A 160 30.78 1.26 -15.82
N ASN A 161 30.26 2.35 -16.40
CA ASN A 161 30.11 3.62 -15.70
C ASN A 161 28.66 3.82 -15.26
N ILE A 162 28.47 4.29 -14.02
CA ILE A 162 27.16 4.61 -13.45
C ILE A 162 27.06 6.12 -13.24
N THR A 163 26.26 6.77 -14.06
CA THR A 163 26.01 8.21 -13.97
C THR A 163 24.78 8.48 -13.13
N LEU A 164 24.92 9.24 -12.05
CA LEU A 164 23.83 9.70 -11.22
C LEU A 164 23.34 11.06 -11.71
N VAL A 165 22.07 11.13 -12.15
CA VAL A 165 21.48 12.34 -12.75
C VAL A 165 20.42 12.91 -11.80
N PRO A 166 20.70 14.04 -11.12
CA PRO A 166 19.71 14.72 -10.31
C PRO A 166 18.65 15.39 -11.22
N ASN A 167 17.37 15.15 -10.91
CA ASN A 167 16.27 15.76 -11.64
C ASN A 167 15.31 16.46 -10.67
N GLN A 168 15.25 17.77 -10.73
CA GLN A 168 14.37 18.59 -9.90
C GLN A 168 12.87 18.41 -10.22
N TYR A 169 12.53 17.90 -11.40
CA TYR A 169 11.15 17.63 -11.80
C TYR A 169 10.70 16.21 -11.48
N MET A 170 11.61 15.36 -11.04
CA MET A 170 11.27 14.00 -10.62
C MET A 170 10.89 13.98 -9.15
N HIS A 171 9.61 13.79 -8.89
CA HIS A 171 9.08 13.76 -7.54
C HIS A 171 9.47 12.47 -6.83
N PHE A 172 9.93 12.60 -5.58
CA PHE A 172 10.14 11.48 -4.66
C PHE A 172 8.83 10.67 -4.51
N PRO A 173 8.84 9.33 -4.50
CA PRO A 173 9.99 8.42 -4.51
C PRO A 173 10.36 7.84 -5.89
N ASN A 174 10.08 8.57 -6.97
CA ASN A 174 10.32 8.07 -8.32
C ASN A 174 11.81 8.05 -8.69
N PHE A 175 12.20 7.07 -9.46
CA PHE A 175 13.51 6.96 -10.06
C PHE A 175 13.44 6.17 -11.37
N SER A 176 14.46 6.31 -12.22
CA SER A 176 14.63 5.49 -13.41
C SER A 176 16.07 5.03 -13.56
N ILE A 177 16.24 3.81 -14.06
CA ILE A 177 17.53 3.21 -14.39
C ILE A 177 17.51 2.92 -15.88
N ASN A 178 18.33 3.61 -16.65
CA ASN A 178 18.35 3.53 -18.10
C ASN A 178 19.75 3.26 -18.61
N LYS A 179 19.87 2.50 -19.70
CA LYS A 179 21.11 2.36 -20.44
C LYS A 179 21.45 3.70 -21.10
N GLN A 180 22.68 4.21 -20.88
CA GLN A 180 23.19 5.31 -21.68
C GLN A 180 23.44 4.81 -23.11
N LYS A 181 22.85 5.47 -24.10
CA LYS A 181 23.26 5.30 -25.49
C LYS A 181 24.68 5.92 -25.59
N GLY A 182 25.67 5.08 -25.79
CA GLY A 182 27.01 5.60 -26.01
C GLY A 182 27.00 6.61 -27.15
N ASP A 183 27.38 7.84 -26.88
CA ASP A 183 27.76 8.78 -27.92
C ASP A 183 28.89 8.11 -28.70
N LYS A 184 28.63 7.83 -29.97
CA LYS A 184 29.74 7.51 -30.92
C LYS A 184 30.67 8.69 -30.83
N LYS A 185 31.84 8.51 -30.18
CA LYS A 185 32.91 9.47 -30.26
C LYS A 185 33.15 9.74 -31.75
N SER A 186 32.75 10.90 -32.23
CA SER A 186 33.22 11.46 -33.47
C SER A 186 34.72 11.64 -33.30
N GLN A 187 35.49 10.73 -33.91
CA GLN A 187 36.88 10.93 -34.15
C GLN A 187 37.00 12.09 -35.14
N HIS A 188 37.58 13.18 -34.66
CA HIS A 188 38.26 14.15 -35.50
C HIS A 188 39.71 14.09 -35.15
#